data_e68e191cf22eb96d3b2093532d30d3a7
#
_entry.id   e68e191cf22eb96d3b2093532d30d3a7
#
_cell.length_a   1.000
_cell.length_b   1.000
_cell.length_c   1.000
_cell.angle_alpha   90.00
_cell.angle_beta   90.00
_cell.angle_gamma   90.00
#
_symmetry.space_group_name_H-M   'P 1'
#
loop_
_entity.id
_entity.type
_entity.pdbx_description
1 polymer ?
#
loop_
_entity_poly.entity_id
_entity_poly.type
_entity_poly.pdbx_seq_one_letter_code
_entity_poly.pdbx_strand_id
1 'polypeptide(L)'
;MPTKVRSHAKVNLGLGIGAPRADGFHALTTVYQTLELHDVVTVTARNTWKEKKQSIRLTSNDERVPADGRNTAWKMVELALQDGGSYAEVEIHIDKRLPVQGGLGAGSANAVAALIGLERELGWNKQRRDPGWTAQSPWKEMGIGTFYWPSRRLELAAAVGSDVPLFLIGGTVLGLDRGQEVYPLPDIEPVWCVVATPEVGVSTPQAFREWDALCAAEGLTAEASTDKLKKLSRAYACAFAGETPRGGHKAGSSGVPTLGGDRAGPQESALVRTGITSWIENDFERVVFPQHPSLAEIKRLLAASGTPEAALYASLSGSGSTLFGLYQTRGDAEKALARLEKPIEGVSVRGTLTRTLTRKAYWDEMVLT
;
A
#
# COMPACT_ATOMS: atom_id res chain seq x y z
N MET A 1 19.68 -18.46 -12.24
CA MET A 1 18.37 -18.99 -11.79
C MET A 1 17.39 -17.85 -11.84
N PRO A 2 16.11 -18.06 -12.17
CA PRO A 2 15.12 -16.98 -12.17
C PRO A 2 15.02 -16.27 -10.82
N THR A 3 14.90 -14.95 -10.82
CA THR A 3 14.68 -14.18 -9.59
C THR A 3 13.22 -14.28 -9.17
N LYS A 4 12.97 -14.73 -7.94
CA LYS A 4 11.63 -14.80 -7.34
C LYS A 4 11.46 -13.69 -6.29
N VAL A 5 10.36 -12.95 -6.38
CA VAL A 5 10.08 -11.79 -5.53
C VAL A 5 8.69 -11.94 -4.92
N ARG A 6 8.58 -11.80 -3.58
CA ARG A 6 7.29 -11.67 -2.91
C ARG A 6 6.69 -10.31 -3.24
N SER A 7 5.45 -10.34 -3.67
CA SER A 7 4.65 -9.18 -4.01
C SER A 7 3.60 -8.97 -2.93
N HIS A 8 4.00 -8.28 -1.86
CA HIS A 8 3.22 -8.13 -0.64
C HIS A 8 1.95 -7.31 -0.83
N ALA A 9 0.88 -7.67 -0.13
CA ALA A 9 -0.36 -6.88 -0.08
C ALA A 9 -0.21 -5.60 0.76
N LYS A 10 -1.18 -4.70 0.64
CA LYS A 10 -1.36 -3.54 1.54
C LYS A 10 -2.80 -3.46 2.02
N VAL A 11 -2.99 -2.74 3.12
CA VAL A 11 -4.28 -2.20 3.54
C VAL A 11 -4.16 -0.68 3.73
N ASN A 12 -5.30 0.01 3.75
CA ASN A 12 -5.35 1.43 4.12
C ASN A 12 -5.79 1.52 5.58
N LEU A 13 -4.90 1.94 6.47
CA LEU A 13 -5.26 2.19 7.87
C LEU A 13 -6.22 3.38 8.00
N GLY A 14 -6.11 4.33 7.08
CA GLY A 14 -7.05 5.43 6.93
C GLY A 14 -7.02 5.98 5.52
N LEU A 15 -8.14 6.55 5.08
CA LEU A 15 -8.28 7.12 3.75
C LEU A 15 -9.25 8.30 3.78
N GLY A 16 -8.71 9.51 3.69
CA GLY A 16 -9.49 10.72 3.46
C GLY A 16 -9.55 11.06 1.97
N ILE A 17 -10.73 11.40 1.48
CA ILE A 17 -10.99 11.74 0.08
C ILE A 17 -11.39 13.20 -0.01
N GLY A 18 -10.78 13.92 -0.95
CA GLY A 18 -11.14 15.29 -1.28
C GLY A 18 -12.35 15.41 -2.20
N ALA A 19 -12.85 16.62 -2.36
CA ALA A 19 -13.81 16.93 -3.41
C ALA A 19 -13.19 16.72 -4.81
N PRO A 20 -14.00 16.53 -5.86
CA PRO A 20 -13.51 16.34 -7.22
C PRO A 20 -12.69 17.54 -7.70
N ARG A 21 -11.60 17.28 -8.38
CA ARG A 21 -10.68 18.28 -8.95
C ARG A 21 -11.04 18.55 -10.41
N ALA A 22 -10.56 19.68 -10.93
CA ALA A 22 -10.76 20.08 -12.33
C ALA A 22 -10.14 19.08 -13.34
N ASP A 23 -9.14 18.29 -12.91
CA ASP A 23 -8.51 17.23 -13.71
C ASP A 23 -9.27 15.89 -13.69
N GLY A 24 -10.43 15.84 -13.02
CA GLY A 24 -11.28 14.65 -12.89
C GLY A 24 -10.79 13.63 -11.84
N PHE A 25 -9.73 13.95 -11.09
CA PHE A 25 -9.24 13.14 -9.98
C PHE A 25 -9.63 13.72 -8.63
N HIS A 26 -9.35 12.96 -7.58
CA HIS A 26 -9.55 13.36 -6.18
C HIS A 26 -8.19 13.45 -5.48
N ALA A 27 -8.02 14.50 -4.68
CA ALA A 27 -6.94 14.50 -3.72
C ALA A 27 -7.25 13.49 -2.61
N LEU A 28 -6.25 12.71 -2.20
CA LEU A 28 -6.34 11.72 -1.14
C LEU A 28 -5.31 12.00 -0.06
N THR A 29 -5.63 11.58 1.15
CA THR A 29 -4.65 11.42 2.24
C THR A 29 -4.89 10.07 2.87
N THR A 30 -3.90 9.19 2.81
CA THR A 30 -4.04 7.81 3.29
C THR A 30 -2.80 7.34 4.02
N VAL A 31 -2.97 6.38 4.92
CA VAL A 31 -1.87 5.62 5.50
C VAL A 31 -1.97 4.19 5.00
N TYR A 32 -0.97 3.78 4.24
CA TYR A 32 -0.81 2.40 3.81
C TYR A 32 -0.02 1.60 4.82
N GLN A 33 -0.37 0.32 4.94
CA GLN A 33 0.39 -0.66 5.70
C GLN A 33 0.57 -1.94 4.89
N THR A 34 1.82 -2.37 4.70
CA THR A 34 2.11 -3.63 4.02
C THR A 34 1.87 -4.84 4.91
N LEU A 35 1.46 -5.95 4.30
CA LEU A 35 1.14 -7.22 4.96
C LEU A 35 2.08 -8.33 4.51
N GLU A 36 2.24 -9.36 5.34
CA GLU A 36 2.98 -10.58 5.00
C GLU A 36 2.32 -11.36 3.83
N LEU A 37 1.00 -11.28 3.70
CA LEU A 37 0.24 -11.87 2.60
C LEU A 37 0.72 -11.36 1.25
N HIS A 38 1.03 -12.25 0.28
CA HIS A 38 1.70 -11.88 -0.97
C HIS A 38 1.41 -12.84 -2.13
N ASP A 39 1.55 -12.33 -3.36
CA ASP A 39 1.78 -13.11 -4.57
C ASP A 39 3.28 -13.42 -4.71
N VAL A 40 3.66 -14.29 -5.64
CA VAL A 40 5.06 -14.48 -6.02
C VAL A 40 5.24 -14.14 -7.50
N VAL A 41 6.17 -13.22 -7.79
CA VAL A 41 6.54 -12.83 -9.14
C VAL A 41 7.90 -13.43 -9.45
N THR A 42 7.98 -14.25 -10.50
CA THR A 42 9.23 -14.83 -11.02
C THR A 42 9.62 -14.08 -12.27
N VAL A 43 10.84 -13.58 -12.32
CA VAL A 43 11.39 -12.87 -13.48
C VAL A 43 12.65 -13.55 -13.98
N THR A 44 12.73 -13.71 -15.29
CA THR A 44 13.96 -13.97 -16.04
C THR A 44 14.17 -12.86 -17.04
N ALA A 45 15.40 -12.38 -17.18
CA ALA A 45 15.72 -11.40 -18.19
C ALA A 45 17.09 -11.67 -18.82
N ARG A 46 17.15 -11.61 -20.15
CA ARG A 46 18.37 -11.73 -20.94
C ARG A 46 18.64 -10.43 -21.66
N ASN A 47 19.80 -9.84 -21.43
CA ASN A 47 20.23 -8.64 -22.15
C ASN A 47 20.42 -8.95 -23.65
N THR A 48 19.83 -8.12 -24.49
CA THR A 48 19.83 -8.25 -25.96
C THR A 48 20.33 -6.97 -26.64
N TRP A 49 21.23 -6.25 -25.98
CA TRP A 49 21.80 -4.99 -26.49
C TRP A 49 22.40 -5.11 -27.90
N LYS A 50 23.07 -6.21 -28.18
CA LYS A 50 23.69 -6.45 -29.51
C LYS A 50 22.63 -6.63 -30.59
N GLU A 51 21.56 -7.34 -30.30
CA GLU A 51 20.46 -7.64 -31.22
C GLU A 51 19.44 -6.49 -31.31
N LYS A 52 19.48 -5.53 -30.36
CA LYS A 52 18.51 -4.45 -30.21
C LYS A 52 17.05 -4.97 -30.18
N LYS A 53 16.86 -6.14 -29.62
CA LYS A 53 15.56 -6.82 -29.56
C LYS A 53 14.95 -6.62 -28.15
N GLN A 54 13.68 -6.28 -28.10
CA GLN A 54 12.93 -6.21 -26.85
C GLN A 54 11.69 -7.09 -26.94
N SER A 55 11.46 -7.93 -25.95
CA SER A 55 10.21 -8.68 -25.82
C SER A 55 9.88 -8.88 -24.35
N ILE A 56 8.60 -8.84 -24.04
CA ILE A 56 8.07 -9.13 -22.71
C ILE A 56 7.04 -10.25 -22.90
N ARG A 57 7.11 -11.28 -22.07
CA ARG A 57 6.12 -12.34 -21.97
C ARG A 57 5.64 -12.44 -20.53
N LEU A 58 4.32 -12.42 -20.32
CA LEU A 58 3.73 -12.55 -18.99
C LEU A 58 2.80 -13.76 -18.95
N THR A 59 2.87 -14.51 -17.87
CA THR A 59 1.99 -15.65 -17.58
C THR A 59 1.50 -15.60 -16.14
N SER A 60 0.39 -16.25 -15.84
CA SER A 60 -0.13 -16.40 -14.48
C SER A 60 -0.86 -17.73 -14.33
N ASN A 61 -1.02 -18.20 -13.09
CA ASN A 61 -1.90 -19.31 -12.71
C ASN A 61 -3.38 -18.91 -12.62
N ASP A 62 -3.71 -17.62 -12.81
CA ASP A 62 -5.09 -17.09 -12.77
C ASP A 62 -5.39 -16.39 -14.11
N GLU A 63 -6.36 -16.90 -14.86
CA GLU A 63 -6.75 -16.41 -16.19
C GLU A 63 -7.31 -14.98 -16.18
N ARG A 64 -7.76 -14.47 -15.03
CA ARG A 64 -8.22 -13.10 -14.86
C ARG A 64 -7.09 -12.07 -14.88
N VAL A 65 -5.83 -12.52 -14.76
CA VAL A 65 -4.64 -11.65 -14.84
C VAL A 65 -4.31 -11.38 -16.31
N PRO A 66 -4.38 -10.12 -16.79
CA PRO A 66 -4.02 -9.79 -18.15
C PRO A 66 -2.56 -10.19 -18.46
N ALA A 67 -2.34 -10.85 -19.60
CA ALA A 67 -1.03 -11.30 -20.05
C ALA A 67 -0.39 -10.35 -21.10
N ASP A 68 -0.82 -9.09 -21.12
CA ASP A 68 -0.41 -8.07 -22.09
C ASP A 68 -0.14 -6.71 -21.42
N GLY A 69 0.07 -5.66 -22.24
CA GLY A 69 0.35 -4.29 -21.79
C GLY A 69 -0.72 -3.65 -20.89
N ARG A 70 -1.85 -4.28 -20.63
CA ARG A 70 -2.82 -3.83 -19.62
C ARG A 70 -2.37 -4.19 -18.19
N ASN A 71 -1.46 -5.15 -18.05
CA ASN A 71 -0.92 -5.58 -16.77
C ASN A 71 0.09 -4.57 -16.23
N THR A 72 -0.01 -4.22 -14.96
CA THR A 72 0.88 -3.26 -14.29
C THR A 72 2.33 -3.74 -14.21
N ALA A 73 2.58 -5.05 -14.05
CA ALA A 73 3.93 -5.61 -14.06
C ALA A 73 4.56 -5.51 -15.46
N TRP A 74 3.79 -5.75 -16.50
CA TRP A 74 4.23 -5.52 -17.89
C TRP A 74 4.60 -4.07 -18.12
N LYS A 75 3.69 -3.13 -17.79
CA LYS A 75 3.93 -1.68 -17.95
C LYS A 75 5.18 -1.21 -17.22
N MET A 76 5.38 -1.67 -15.99
CA MET A 76 6.55 -1.30 -15.20
C MET A 76 7.84 -1.75 -15.84
N VAL A 77 7.91 -3.00 -16.32
CA VAL A 77 9.08 -3.54 -16.99
C VAL A 77 9.34 -2.80 -18.31
N GLU A 78 8.31 -2.54 -19.09
CA GLU A 78 8.40 -1.80 -20.37
C GLU A 78 8.95 -0.39 -20.14
N LEU A 79 8.38 0.37 -19.20
CA LEU A 79 8.83 1.72 -18.84
C LEU A 79 10.28 1.71 -18.31
N ALA A 80 10.63 0.73 -17.46
CA ALA A 80 11.98 0.63 -16.90
C ALA A 80 13.04 0.33 -17.98
N LEU A 81 12.73 -0.50 -18.97
CA LEU A 81 13.60 -0.79 -20.11
C LEU A 81 13.76 0.44 -21.02
N GLN A 82 12.67 1.14 -21.32
CA GLN A 82 12.68 2.37 -22.12
C GLN A 82 13.49 3.47 -21.44
N ASP A 83 13.25 3.74 -20.16
CA ASP A 83 13.96 4.73 -19.37
C ASP A 83 15.47 4.43 -19.25
N GLY A 84 15.80 3.15 -19.09
CA GLY A 84 17.19 2.70 -19.02
C GLY A 84 17.90 2.61 -20.39
N GLY A 85 17.22 2.87 -21.50
CA GLY A 85 17.73 2.68 -22.86
C GLY A 85 18.21 1.23 -23.11
N SER A 86 17.59 0.26 -22.43
CA SER A 86 18.07 -1.13 -22.40
C SER A 86 17.20 -2.03 -23.25
N TYR A 87 17.82 -3.02 -23.89
CA TYR A 87 17.13 -4.05 -24.64
C TYR A 87 17.25 -5.39 -23.92
N ALA A 88 16.11 -6.05 -23.70
CA ALA A 88 16.08 -7.35 -23.05
C ALA A 88 14.88 -8.20 -23.53
N GLU A 89 15.06 -9.50 -23.49
CA GLU A 89 13.97 -10.47 -23.49
C GLU A 89 13.63 -10.78 -22.04
N VAL A 90 12.37 -10.53 -21.65
CA VAL A 90 11.90 -10.65 -20.26
C VAL A 90 10.73 -11.61 -20.20
N GLU A 91 10.81 -12.57 -19.30
CA GLU A 91 9.67 -13.44 -18.94
C GLU A 91 9.26 -13.15 -17.49
N ILE A 92 7.96 -12.97 -17.29
CA ILE A 92 7.33 -12.71 -16.00
C ILE A 92 6.32 -13.81 -15.75
N HIS A 93 6.38 -14.46 -14.59
CA HIS A 93 5.34 -15.36 -14.13
C HIS A 93 4.79 -14.87 -12.79
N ILE A 94 3.46 -14.70 -12.69
CA ILE A 94 2.76 -14.28 -11.49
C ILE A 94 2.03 -15.49 -10.91
N ASP A 95 2.55 -16.04 -9.79
CA ASP A 95 1.85 -17.01 -8.94
C ASP A 95 0.87 -16.24 -8.05
N LYS A 96 -0.37 -16.17 -8.55
CA LYS A 96 -1.44 -15.35 -7.96
C LYS A 96 -2.06 -16.07 -6.76
N ARG A 97 -1.99 -15.43 -5.59
CA ARG A 97 -2.53 -15.91 -4.30
C ARG A 97 -3.49 -14.89 -3.70
N LEU A 98 -3.25 -13.60 -4.02
CA LEU A 98 -4.12 -12.48 -3.66
C LEU A 98 -5.31 -12.40 -4.62
N PRO A 99 -6.46 -11.86 -4.20
CA PRO A 99 -7.59 -11.62 -5.11
C PRO A 99 -7.19 -10.68 -6.25
N VAL A 100 -7.81 -10.91 -7.43
CA VAL A 100 -7.66 -10.06 -8.62
C VAL A 100 -8.48 -8.84 -8.42
N GLN A 101 -8.51 -7.97 -7.74
CA GLN A 101 -9.30 -6.81 -7.30
C GLN A 101 -9.59 -6.92 -5.81
N GLY A 102 -10.10 -5.87 -5.20
CA GLY A 102 -10.53 -5.89 -3.79
C GLY A 102 -9.74 -4.96 -2.86
N GLY A 103 -8.90 -4.04 -3.37
CA GLY A 103 -8.30 -3.00 -2.51
C GLY A 103 -6.97 -3.39 -1.82
N LEU A 104 -6.43 -4.61 -2.05
CA LEU A 104 -5.16 -5.08 -1.46
C LEU A 104 -3.90 -4.62 -2.21
N GLY A 105 -4.04 -3.88 -3.30
CA GLY A 105 -2.92 -3.36 -4.10
C GLY A 105 -2.12 -4.41 -4.85
N ALA A 106 -2.65 -5.63 -5.05
CA ALA A 106 -1.93 -6.77 -5.60
C ALA A 106 -1.28 -6.49 -6.97
N GLY A 107 -2.01 -5.87 -7.92
CA GLY A 107 -1.45 -5.49 -9.22
C GLY A 107 -0.31 -4.48 -9.12
N SER A 108 -0.44 -3.51 -8.24
CA SER A 108 0.60 -2.50 -7.98
C SER A 108 1.84 -3.11 -7.33
N ALA A 109 1.66 -4.04 -6.39
CA ALA A 109 2.75 -4.79 -5.79
C ALA A 109 3.48 -5.67 -6.83
N ASN A 110 2.73 -6.33 -7.73
CA ASN A 110 3.30 -7.14 -8.81
C ASN A 110 4.18 -6.30 -9.75
N ALA A 111 3.83 -5.04 -9.99
CA ALA A 111 4.64 -4.12 -10.80
C ALA A 111 6.00 -3.86 -10.15
N VAL A 112 6.04 -3.58 -8.84
CA VAL A 112 7.30 -3.38 -8.12
C VAL A 112 8.11 -4.67 -8.01
N ALA A 113 7.45 -5.80 -7.74
CA ALA A 113 8.13 -7.09 -7.70
C ALA A 113 8.79 -7.45 -9.05
N ALA A 114 8.11 -7.15 -10.17
CA ALA A 114 8.67 -7.33 -11.51
C ALA A 114 9.86 -6.41 -11.77
N LEU A 115 9.81 -5.15 -11.33
CA LEU A 115 10.94 -4.22 -11.41
C LEU A 115 12.16 -4.73 -10.63
N ILE A 116 11.96 -5.15 -9.38
CA ILE A 116 13.04 -5.69 -8.52
C ILE A 116 13.67 -6.93 -9.17
N GLY A 117 12.83 -7.82 -9.73
CA GLY A 117 13.30 -9.00 -10.46
C GLY A 117 14.11 -8.62 -11.69
N LEU A 118 13.62 -7.69 -12.52
CA LEU A 118 14.33 -7.17 -13.70
C LEU A 118 15.69 -6.57 -13.35
N GLU A 119 15.74 -5.72 -12.34
CA GLU A 119 16.98 -5.09 -11.86
C GLU A 119 18.03 -6.10 -11.44
N ARG A 120 17.61 -7.21 -10.80
CA ARG A 120 18.53 -8.27 -10.40
C ARG A 120 19.02 -9.08 -11.57
N GLU A 121 18.12 -9.50 -12.47
CA GLU A 121 18.46 -10.29 -13.65
C GLU A 121 19.42 -9.54 -14.61
N LEU A 122 19.22 -8.24 -14.78
CA LEU A 122 20.07 -7.39 -15.61
C LEU A 122 21.29 -6.80 -14.88
N GLY A 123 21.45 -7.07 -13.58
CA GLY A 123 22.56 -6.58 -12.76
C GLY A 123 22.54 -5.08 -12.49
N TRP A 124 21.41 -4.40 -12.70
CA TRP A 124 21.28 -2.95 -12.52
C TRP A 124 21.58 -2.47 -11.11
N ASN A 125 21.34 -3.30 -10.11
CA ASN A 125 21.60 -2.99 -8.70
C ASN A 125 23.10 -2.75 -8.41
N LYS A 126 24.00 -3.34 -9.19
CA LYS A 126 25.45 -3.16 -9.06
C LYS A 126 25.93 -1.93 -9.83
N GLN A 127 25.44 -1.75 -11.04
CA GLN A 127 25.87 -0.68 -11.96
C GLN A 127 25.34 0.71 -11.55
N ARG A 128 24.08 0.79 -11.10
CA ARG A 128 23.41 2.06 -10.76
C ARG A 128 23.76 2.59 -9.37
N ARG A 129 24.57 1.86 -8.58
CA ARG A 129 25.18 2.33 -7.33
C ARG A 129 26.56 2.97 -7.55
N ASP A 130 27.13 2.83 -8.75
CA ASP A 130 28.42 3.40 -9.07
C ASP A 130 28.28 4.91 -9.38
N PRO A 131 28.91 5.81 -8.62
CA PRO A 131 28.91 7.25 -8.89
C PRO A 131 29.40 7.60 -10.30
N GLY A 132 30.23 6.74 -10.92
CA GLY A 132 30.73 6.91 -12.28
C GLY A 132 29.64 6.81 -13.38
N TRP A 133 28.56 6.07 -13.11
CA TRP A 133 27.46 5.94 -14.06
C TRP A 133 26.65 7.23 -14.23
N THR A 134 26.58 8.05 -13.17
CA THR A 134 25.89 9.35 -13.19
C THR A 134 26.67 10.43 -13.93
N ALA A 135 27.98 10.24 -14.17
CA ALA A 135 28.85 11.23 -14.81
C ALA A 135 28.67 11.32 -16.33
N GLN A 136 28.12 10.28 -16.97
CA GLN A 136 27.94 10.17 -18.43
C GLN A 136 26.47 10.24 -18.88
N SER A 137 25.54 10.53 -17.96
CA SER A 137 24.13 10.66 -18.31
C SER A 137 23.89 11.90 -19.18
N PRO A 138 23.15 11.80 -20.30
CA PRO A 138 22.77 12.94 -21.15
C PRO A 138 22.05 14.06 -20.40
N TRP A 139 21.48 13.75 -19.25
CA TRP A 139 20.74 14.67 -18.37
C TRP A 139 21.61 15.70 -17.65
N LYS A 140 22.94 15.46 -17.57
CA LYS A 140 23.90 16.40 -16.98
C LYS A 140 23.98 17.70 -17.78
N GLU A 141 23.81 17.61 -19.09
CA GLU A 141 23.84 18.76 -20.00
C GLU A 141 22.59 19.65 -19.86
N MET A 142 21.49 19.12 -19.32
CA MET A 142 20.24 19.87 -19.09
C MET A 142 20.17 20.56 -17.73
N GLY A 143 21.27 20.58 -16.95
CA GLY A 143 21.30 21.26 -15.64
C GLY A 143 20.41 20.62 -14.57
N ILE A 144 19.80 19.48 -14.85
CA ILE A 144 19.00 18.70 -13.92
C ILE A 144 19.96 17.84 -13.13
N GLY A 145 20.11 18.08 -11.84
CA GLY A 145 21.03 17.37 -10.94
C GLY A 145 20.92 15.85 -11.11
N THR A 146 22.02 15.16 -10.80
CA THR A 146 22.17 13.70 -10.92
C THR A 146 20.87 12.96 -10.57
N PHE A 147 20.23 12.34 -11.57
CA PHE A 147 19.05 11.51 -11.38
C PHE A 147 19.43 10.33 -10.49
N TYR A 148 19.06 10.43 -9.22
CA TYR A 148 19.21 9.34 -8.28
C TYR A 148 18.17 8.26 -8.62
N TRP A 149 18.61 7.07 -9.03
CA TRP A 149 17.75 5.97 -9.45
C TRP A 149 16.57 5.67 -8.50
N PRO A 150 16.73 5.75 -7.17
CA PRO A 150 15.59 5.61 -6.26
C PRO A 150 14.44 6.58 -6.49
N SER A 151 14.69 7.87 -6.75
CA SER A 151 13.62 8.82 -7.10
C SER A 151 13.02 8.53 -8.46
N ARG A 152 13.84 8.16 -9.45
CA ARG A 152 13.35 7.78 -10.78
C ARG A 152 12.42 6.56 -10.76
N ARG A 153 12.71 5.57 -9.92
CA ARG A 153 11.80 4.43 -9.68
C ARG A 153 10.43 4.87 -9.20
N LEU A 154 10.35 5.86 -8.30
CA LEU A 154 9.09 6.41 -7.80
C LEU A 154 8.30 7.11 -8.92
N GLU A 155 8.96 7.87 -9.79
CA GLU A 155 8.32 8.51 -10.94
C GLU A 155 7.75 7.47 -11.92
N LEU A 156 8.52 6.44 -12.28
CA LEU A 156 8.07 5.34 -13.12
C LEU A 156 6.90 4.60 -12.47
N ALA A 157 6.97 4.35 -11.16
CA ALA A 157 5.92 3.70 -10.39
C ALA A 157 4.62 4.52 -10.41
N ALA A 158 4.71 5.84 -10.21
CA ALA A 158 3.57 6.75 -10.28
C ALA A 158 2.92 6.79 -11.67
N ALA A 159 3.70 6.64 -12.74
CA ALA A 159 3.21 6.56 -14.11
C ALA A 159 2.45 5.23 -14.38
N VAL A 160 2.78 4.15 -13.67
CA VAL A 160 2.08 2.86 -13.77
C VAL A 160 0.75 2.88 -13.01
N GLY A 161 0.72 3.47 -11.81
CA GLY A 161 -0.49 3.57 -11.00
C GLY A 161 -0.26 4.21 -9.64
N SER A 162 -1.32 4.78 -9.06
CA SER A 162 -1.25 5.56 -7.82
C SER A 162 -0.75 4.76 -6.61
N ASP A 163 -1.10 3.50 -6.49
CA ASP A 163 -0.66 2.63 -5.38
C ASP A 163 0.72 1.98 -5.63
N VAL A 164 1.34 2.15 -6.81
CA VAL A 164 2.60 1.47 -7.13
C VAL A 164 3.78 2.01 -6.31
N PRO A 165 3.93 3.35 -6.12
CA PRO A 165 5.07 3.91 -5.39
C PRO A 165 5.19 3.43 -3.94
N LEU A 166 4.07 3.15 -3.25
CA LEU A 166 4.11 2.71 -1.86
C LEU A 166 4.93 1.43 -1.67
N PHE A 167 4.91 0.51 -2.66
CA PHE A 167 5.63 -0.76 -2.61
C PHE A 167 7.14 -0.62 -2.84
N LEU A 168 7.60 0.54 -3.32
CA LEU A 168 9.02 0.92 -3.32
C LEU A 168 9.50 1.42 -1.95
N ILE A 169 8.59 1.74 -1.06
CA ILE A 169 8.89 2.17 0.32
C ILE A 169 8.70 1.00 1.30
N GLY A 170 7.52 0.38 1.32
CA GLY A 170 7.15 -0.70 2.25
C GLY A 170 6.92 -0.24 3.69
N GLY A 171 6.42 -1.14 4.54
CA GLY A 171 6.07 -0.83 5.92
C GLY A 171 4.87 0.10 6.03
N THR A 172 4.93 1.07 6.93
CA THR A 172 3.92 2.13 7.11
C THR A 172 4.27 3.33 6.23
N VAL A 173 3.34 3.76 5.38
CA VAL A 173 3.58 4.80 4.35
C VAL A 173 2.44 5.81 4.32
N LEU A 174 2.76 7.10 4.38
CA LEU A 174 1.81 8.18 4.09
C LEU A 174 1.72 8.36 2.58
N GLY A 175 0.50 8.33 2.03
CA GLY A 175 0.21 8.64 0.63
C GLY A 175 -0.60 9.93 0.53
N LEU A 176 -0.20 10.81 -0.37
CA LEU A 176 -0.81 12.11 -0.65
C LEU A 176 -1.13 12.25 -2.15
N ASP A 177 -1.81 13.33 -2.50
CA ASP A 177 -2.32 13.65 -3.83
C ASP A 177 -3.30 12.57 -4.31
N ARG A 178 -3.02 11.78 -5.33
CA ARG A 178 -3.83 10.62 -5.74
C ARG A 178 -3.39 9.33 -5.05
N GLY A 179 -2.51 9.42 -4.05
CA GLY A 179 -1.88 8.31 -3.34
C GLY A 179 -0.45 8.00 -3.81
N GLN A 180 0.02 8.61 -4.92
CA GLN A 180 1.34 8.36 -5.51
C GLN A 180 2.48 9.15 -4.85
N GLU A 181 2.19 10.25 -4.17
CA GLU A 181 3.17 11.00 -3.39
C GLU A 181 3.36 10.30 -2.05
N VAL A 182 4.45 9.55 -1.90
CA VAL A 182 4.63 8.62 -0.79
C VAL A 182 5.78 9.01 0.13
N TYR A 183 5.51 8.98 1.43
CA TYR A 183 6.49 9.32 2.47
C TYR A 183 6.52 8.21 3.52
N PRO A 184 7.73 7.73 3.90
CA PRO A 184 7.84 6.74 4.96
C PRO A 184 7.39 7.33 6.30
N LEU A 185 6.51 6.62 7.00
CA LEU A 185 6.20 6.87 8.40
C LEU A 185 7.01 5.90 9.28
N PRO A 186 7.18 6.18 10.57
CA PRO A 186 7.63 5.18 11.53
C PRO A 186 6.75 3.94 11.46
N ASP A 187 7.38 2.76 11.46
CA ASP A 187 6.64 1.50 11.41
C ASP A 187 5.84 1.27 12.69
N ILE A 188 4.67 0.67 12.53
CA ILE A 188 3.94 0.09 13.66
C ILE A 188 4.57 -1.24 14.05
N GLU A 189 4.47 -1.61 15.33
CA GLU A 189 4.78 -2.96 15.77
C GLU A 189 3.95 -3.98 15.01
N PRO A 190 4.55 -5.12 14.57
CA PRO A 190 3.82 -6.14 13.84
C PRO A 190 2.62 -6.65 14.64
N VAL A 191 1.43 -6.49 14.07
CA VAL A 191 0.18 -6.98 14.65
C VAL A 191 -0.47 -8.02 13.75
N TRP A 192 -1.28 -8.90 14.34
CA TRP A 192 -2.05 -9.88 13.58
C TRP A 192 -3.15 -9.20 12.78
N CYS A 193 -3.39 -9.70 11.59
CA CYS A 193 -4.39 -9.15 10.67
C CYS A 193 -5.24 -10.28 10.09
N VAL A 194 -6.55 -10.10 10.13
CA VAL A 194 -7.49 -10.92 9.34
C VAL A 194 -7.95 -10.10 8.15
N VAL A 195 -7.71 -10.62 6.97
CA VAL A 195 -8.19 -10.06 5.70
C VAL A 195 -9.43 -10.84 5.30
N ALA A 196 -10.55 -10.16 5.13
CA ALA A 196 -11.82 -10.69 4.65
C ALA A 196 -12.04 -10.28 3.21
N THR A 197 -12.11 -11.24 2.30
CA THR A 197 -12.35 -11.03 0.86
C THR A 197 -13.74 -11.58 0.52
N PRO A 198 -14.79 -10.76 0.54
CA PRO A 198 -16.13 -11.18 0.17
C PRO A 198 -16.28 -11.34 -1.35
N GLU A 199 -17.16 -12.23 -1.75
CA GLU A 199 -17.55 -12.42 -3.17
C GLU A 199 -18.52 -11.32 -3.64
N VAL A 200 -18.13 -10.06 -3.40
CA VAL A 200 -18.85 -8.86 -3.82
C VAL A 200 -17.92 -7.97 -4.60
N GLY A 201 -18.32 -7.55 -5.78
CA GLY A 201 -17.57 -6.60 -6.60
C GLY A 201 -17.95 -5.16 -6.25
N VAL A 202 -16.95 -4.35 -5.88
CA VAL A 202 -17.11 -2.89 -5.73
C VAL A 202 -16.40 -2.20 -6.90
N SER A 203 -17.12 -1.34 -7.59
CA SER A 203 -16.55 -0.52 -8.68
C SER A 203 -15.93 0.75 -8.12
N THR A 204 -14.62 0.87 -8.14
CA THR A 204 -13.92 2.10 -7.71
C THR A 204 -14.41 3.36 -8.43
N PRO A 205 -14.62 3.37 -9.77
CA PRO A 205 -15.19 4.53 -10.45
C PRO A 205 -16.59 4.88 -9.95
N GLN A 206 -17.41 3.89 -9.60
CA GLN A 206 -18.74 4.14 -9.03
C GLN A 206 -18.63 4.73 -7.62
N ALA A 207 -17.77 4.18 -6.76
CA ALA A 207 -17.57 4.70 -5.42
C ALA A 207 -17.13 6.17 -5.42
N PHE A 208 -16.29 6.59 -6.38
CA PHE A 208 -15.94 7.99 -6.56
C PHE A 208 -17.13 8.86 -7.01
N ARG A 209 -17.96 8.40 -7.95
CA ARG A 209 -19.19 9.15 -8.34
C ARG A 209 -20.15 9.35 -7.17
N GLU A 210 -20.32 8.32 -6.35
CA GLU A 210 -21.16 8.41 -5.13
C GLU A 210 -20.55 9.39 -4.11
N TRP A 211 -19.22 9.39 -4.00
CA TRP A 211 -18.51 10.36 -3.18
C TRP A 211 -18.74 11.80 -3.67
N ASP A 212 -18.71 12.03 -4.99
CA ASP A 212 -18.99 13.33 -5.59
C ASP A 212 -20.42 13.79 -5.28
N ALA A 213 -21.37 12.90 -5.40
CA ALA A 213 -22.77 13.19 -5.06
C ALA A 213 -22.91 13.54 -3.57
N LEU A 214 -22.20 12.82 -2.68
CA LEU A 214 -22.20 13.10 -1.24
C LEU A 214 -21.55 14.45 -0.95
N CYS A 215 -20.41 14.77 -1.55
CA CYS A 215 -19.75 16.08 -1.41
C CYS A 215 -20.67 17.23 -1.86
N ALA A 216 -21.36 17.05 -2.97
CA ALA A 216 -22.32 18.05 -3.47
C ALA A 216 -23.50 18.25 -2.50
N ALA A 217 -24.05 17.16 -1.96
CA ALA A 217 -25.16 17.20 -0.99
C ALA A 217 -24.76 17.88 0.34
N GLU A 218 -23.52 17.70 0.78
CA GLU A 218 -22.96 18.31 2.00
C GLU A 218 -22.38 19.72 1.77
N GLY A 219 -22.34 20.20 0.55
CA GLY A 219 -21.76 21.50 0.20
C GLY A 219 -20.25 21.60 0.45
N LEU A 220 -19.54 20.47 0.34
CA LEU A 220 -18.09 20.42 0.56
C LEU A 220 -17.35 21.12 -0.59
N THR A 221 -16.72 22.26 -0.30
CA THR A 221 -15.92 23.00 -1.29
C THR A 221 -14.53 22.38 -1.48
N ALA A 222 -13.89 22.69 -2.61
CA ALA A 222 -12.53 22.23 -2.90
C ALA A 222 -11.52 22.76 -1.87
N GLU A 223 -11.70 24.02 -1.40
CA GLU A 223 -10.84 24.64 -0.38
C GLU A 223 -11.00 23.93 0.98
N ALA A 224 -12.25 23.75 1.44
CA ALA A 224 -12.54 23.08 2.72
C ALA A 224 -12.02 21.63 2.70
N SER A 225 -12.17 20.95 1.57
CA SER A 225 -11.64 19.63 1.33
C SER A 225 -10.11 19.59 1.41
N THR A 226 -9.43 20.52 0.74
CA THR A 226 -7.97 20.62 0.78
C THR A 226 -7.46 20.85 2.20
N ASP A 227 -8.11 21.72 2.97
CA ASP A 227 -7.74 21.99 4.36
C ASP A 227 -7.99 20.78 5.27
N LYS A 228 -9.11 20.04 5.05
CA LYS A 228 -9.37 18.76 5.74
C LYS A 228 -8.21 17.79 5.52
N LEU A 229 -7.81 17.56 4.26
CA LEU A 229 -6.75 16.62 3.91
C LEU A 229 -5.38 17.05 4.45
N LYS A 230 -5.04 18.34 4.43
CA LYS A 230 -3.81 18.86 5.04
C LYS A 230 -3.78 18.67 6.54
N LYS A 231 -4.89 18.87 7.23
CA LYS A 231 -5.01 18.61 8.67
C LYS A 231 -4.86 17.13 8.97
N LEU A 232 -5.51 16.27 8.16
CA LEU A 232 -5.43 14.82 8.29
C LEU A 232 -4.02 14.28 8.08
N SER A 233 -3.30 14.76 7.05
CA SER A 233 -1.92 14.34 6.79
C SER A 233 -0.97 14.70 7.95
N ARG A 234 -1.14 15.89 8.55
CA ARG A 234 -0.38 16.29 9.73
C ARG A 234 -0.73 15.43 10.95
N ALA A 235 -2.03 15.15 11.15
CA ALA A 235 -2.48 14.28 12.23
C ALA A 235 -1.90 12.87 12.11
N TYR A 236 -1.88 12.28 10.91
CA TYR A 236 -1.23 11.00 10.65
C TYR A 236 0.27 11.06 10.94
N ALA A 237 0.98 12.05 10.40
CA ALA A 237 2.41 12.20 10.65
C ALA A 237 2.73 12.30 12.14
N CYS A 238 1.99 13.10 12.91
CA CYS A 238 2.17 13.24 14.36
C CYS A 238 1.85 11.94 15.11
N ALA A 239 0.74 11.26 14.76
CA ALA A 239 0.34 10.03 15.43
C ALA A 239 1.37 8.90 15.26
N PHE A 240 1.97 8.78 14.07
CA PHE A 240 2.99 7.78 13.80
C PHE A 240 4.40 8.19 14.23
N ALA A 241 4.68 9.49 14.43
CA ALA A 241 6.00 9.95 14.87
C ALA A 241 6.38 9.49 16.29
N GLY A 242 5.44 8.95 17.08
CA GLY A 242 5.65 8.52 18.45
C GLY A 242 5.75 9.68 19.44
N GLU A 243 5.14 9.53 20.61
CA GLU A 243 5.09 10.47 21.73
C GLU A 243 4.10 11.65 21.56
N THR A 244 2.83 11.39 21.84
CA THR A 244 2.04 12.43 22.48
C THR A 244 2.67 12.69 23.86
N PRO A 245 3.03 13.95 24.20
CA PRO A 245 3.49 14.26 25.56
C PRO A 245 2.35 13.90 26.52
N ARG A 246 2.47 12.79 27.25
CA ARG A 246 1.65 12.60 28.44
C ARG A 246 2.06 13.70 29.42
N GLY A 247 1.16 14.60 29.68
CA GLY A 247 1.14 15.68 30.67
C GLY A 247 2.47 16.00 31.36
N GLY A 248 2.97 17.22 31.14
CA GLY A 248 3.73 17.91 32.17
C GLY A 248 5.23 17.75 32.21
N HIS A 249 5.92 17.38 31.15
CA HIS A 249 7.37 17.54 31.12
C HIS A 249 7.76 18.91 30.57
N LYS A 250 8.40 19.72 31.39
CA LYS A 250 9.02 20.98 30.96
C LYS A 250 10.06 20.66 29.89
N ALA A 251 9.93 21.24 28.73
CA ALA A 251 10.99 21.19 27.72
C ALA A 251 12.30 21.72 28.34
N GLY A 252 13.39 20.97 28.14
CA GLY A 252 14.73 21.49 28.48
C GLY A 252 15.01 22.74 27.64
N SER A 253 16.01 23.52 28.07
CA SER A 253 16.41 24.78 27.43
C SER A 253 16.78 24.69 25.95
N SER A 254 16.93 23.49 25.41
CA SER A 254 17.20 23.20 23.99
C SER A 254 15.93 22.79 23.19
N GLY A 255 14.75 22.67 23.81
CA GLY A 255 13.54 22.21 23.15
C GLY A 255 13.53 20.73 22.73
N VAL A 256 14.56 19.96 23.10
CA VAL A 256 14.65 18.52 22.80
C VAL A 256 14.10 17.74 24.00
N PRO A 257 13.11 16.83 23.82
CA PRO A 257 12.62 15.98 24.91
C PRO A 257 13.73 15.06 25.41
N THR A 258 14.02 15.07 26.70
CA THR A 258 14.89 14.11 27.35
C THR A 258 14.15 12.81 27.62
N LEU A 259 14.63 11.71 27.05
CA LEU A 259 14.16 10.35 27.31
C LEU A 259 14.55 9.94 28.74
N GLY A 260 13.67 10.12 29.67
CA GLY A 260 13.76 9.62 31.03
C GLY A 260 12.40 9.19 31.51
N GLY A 261 12.05 7.95 31.34
CA GLY A 261 10.75 7.44 31.79
C GLY A 261 10.78 5.94 31.99
N ASP A 262 10.23 5.53 33.12
CA ASP A 262 10.08 4.17 33.59
C ASP A 262 9.58 3.20 32.50
N ARG A 263 10.19 2.02 32.47
CA ARG A 263 9.77 0.91 31.64
C ARG A 263 8.40 0.44 32.10
N ALA A 264 7.37 0.86 31.37
CA ALA A 264 6.05 0.26 31.48
C ALA A 264 6.05 -1.16 30.91
N GLY A 265 5.10 -1.97 31.34
CA GLY A 265 4.84 -3.34 30.89
C GLY A 265 4.71 -3.53 29.38
N PRO A 266 4.15 -4.66 28.88
CA PRO A 266 4.19 -5.01 27.46
C PRO A 266 3.80 -3.81 26.60
N GLN A 267 4.68 -3.45 25.65
CA GLN A 267 4.53 -2.23 24.83
C GLN A 267 3.22 -2.32 24.06
N GLU A 268 2.25 -1.48 24.40
CA GLU A 268 1.06 -1.31 23.59
C GLU A 268 1.47 -0.86 22.18
N SER A 269 0.79 -1.43 21.16
CA SER A 269 1.09 -1.06 19.76
C SER A 269 0.91 0.46 19.57
N ALA A 270 1.66 1.05 18.64
CA ALA A 270 1.54 2.48 18.32
C ALA A 270 0.10 2.87 17.98
N LEU A 271 -0.68 1.97 17.39
CA LEU A 271 -2.09 2.16 17.07
C LEU A 271 -2.95 2.41 18.33
N VAL A 272 -2.71 1.66 19.40
CA VAL A 272 -3.45 1.81 20.67
C VAL A 272 -2.93 3.03 21.43
N ARG A 273 -1.61 3.14 21.57
CA ARG A 273 -0.94 4.19 22.33
C ARG A 273 -1.26 5.60 21.83
N THR A 274 -1.42 5.78 20.52
CA THR A 274 -1.73 7.08 19.92
C THR A 274 -3.21 7.41 19.89
N GLY A 275 -4.07 6.42 20.17
CA GLY A 275 -5.53 6.57 20.06
C GLY A 275 -6.01 6.81 18.63
N ILE A 276 -5.12 6.61 17.62
CA ILE A 276 -5.44 6.87 16.21
C ILE A 276 -6.66 6.06 15.74
N THR A 277 -6.83 4.86 16.27
CA THR A 277 -7.94 3.96 15.93
C THR A 277 -9.32 4.49 16.27
N SER A 278 -9.40 5.50 17.14
CA SER A 278 -10.67 6.11 17.55
C SER A 278 -11.16 7.20 16.56
N TRP A 279 -10.31 7.69 15.67
CA TRP A 279 -10.65 8.78 14.74
C TRP A 279 -10.19 8.55 13.29
N ILE A 280 -9.44 7.48 13.04
CA ILE A 280 -9.03 7.11 11.68
C ILE A 280 -10.20 6.41 10.98
N GLU A 281 -10.51 6.86 9.76
CA GLU A 281 -11.65 6.38 8.98
C GLU A 281 -11.23 6.15 7.52
N ASN A 282 -12.07 5.40 6.79
CA ASN A 282 -12.02 5.30 5.35
C ASN A 282 -13.28 5.96 4.77
N ASP A 283 -13.12 7.10 4.12
CA ASP A 283 -14.24 7.87 3.57
C ASP A 283 -15.10 7.06 2.57
N PHE A 284 -14.56 6.04 1.90
CA PHE A 284 -15.36 5.17 1.02
C PHE A 284 -16.42 4.36 1.78
N GLU A 285 -16.25 4.10 3.07
CA GLU A 285 -17.26 3.37 3.84
C GLU A 285 -18.60 4.10 3.84
N ARG A 286 -18.59 5.44 3.77
CA ARG A 286 -19.79 6.28 3.75
C ARG A 286 -20.64 6.07 2.50
N VAL A 287 -20.04 5.66 1.40
CA VAL A 287 -20.72 5.46 0.10
C VAL A 287 -20.85 3.99 -0.29
N VAL A 288 -19.91 3.15 0.13
CA VAL A 288 -19.90 1.72 -0.20
C VAL A 288 -20.85 0.91 0.69
N PHE A 289 -20.85 1.14 1.99
CA PHE A 289 -21.68 0.37 2.92
C PHE A 289 -23.19 0.52 2.71
N PRO A 290 -23.73 1.71 2.37
CA PRO A 290 -25.15 1.83 2.02
C PRO A 290 -25.57 0.99 0.81
N GLN A 291 -24.64 0.77 -0.15
CA GLN A 291 -24.91 -0.03 -1.35
C GLN A 291 -24.65 -1.53 -1.13
N HIS A 292 -23.78 -1.85 -0.17
CA HIS A 292 -23.35 -3.22 0.14
C HIS A 292 -23.42 -3.45 1.67
N PRO A 293 -24.62 -3.62 2.25
CA PRO A 293 -24.79 -3.79 3.71
C PRO A 293 -23.99 -4.96 4.29
N SER A 294 -23.82 -6.05 3.52
CA SER A 294 -23.00 -7.19 3.90
C SER A 294 -21.55 -6.80 4.24
N LEU A 295 -20.99 -5.78 3.59
CA LEU A 295 -19.63 -5.28 3.91
C LEU A 295 -19.61 -4.60 5.28
N ALA A 296 -20.63 -3.83 5.64
CA ALA A 296 -20.77 -3.23 6.96
C ALA A 296 -20.87 -4.31 8.05
N GLU A 297 -21.64 -5.37 7.78
CA GLU A 297 -21.77 -6.50 8.70
C GLU A 297 -20.45 -7.28 8.86
N ILE A 298 -19.71 -7.51 7.77
CA ILE A 298 -18.37 -8.12 7.84
C ILE A 298 -17.44 -7.25 8.70
N LYS A 299 -17.44 -5.92 8.52
CA LYS A 299 -16.68 -5.01 9.38
C LYS A 299 -17.07 -5.16 10.85
N ARG A 300 -18.36 -5.22 11.14
CA ARG A 300 -18.89 -5.39 12.51
C ARG A 300 -18.37 -6.69 13.14
N LEU A 301 -18.39 -7.79 12.39
CA LEU A 301 -17.89 -9.10 12.85
C LEU A 301 -16.36 -9.10 13.05
N LEU A 302 -15.60 -8.43 12.19
CA LEU A 302 -14.17 -8.24 12.38
C LEU A 302 -13.88 -7.38 13.60
N ALA A 303 -14.58 -6.26 13.76
CA ALA A 303 -14.37 -5.33 14.86
C ALA A 303 -14.68 -5.98 16.23
N ALA A 304 -15.77 -6.77 16.31
CA ALA A 304 -16.27 -7.42 17.54
C ALA A 304 -16.25 -6.46 18.76
N SER A 305 -16.62 -5.21 18.55
CA SER A 305 -16.55 -4.14 19.57
C SER A 305 -17.32 -4.52 20.83
N GLY A 306 -16.74 -4.25 21.99
CA GLY A 306 -17.34 -4.55 23.30
C GLY A 306 -17.09 -6.01 23.76
N THR A 307 -16.34 -6.80 23.03
CA THR A 307 -15.91 -8.14 23.45
C THR A 307 -14.44 -8.15 23.88
N PRO A 308 -14.00 -9.15 24.66
CA PRO A 308 -12.56 -9.30 25.00
C PRO A 308 -11.66 -9.50 23.78
N GLU A 309 -12.21 -10.01 22.68
CA GLU A 309 -11.51 -10.27 21.43
C GLU A 309 -11.69 -9.15 20.38
N ALA A 310 -12.06 -7.94 20.83
CA ALA A 310 -12.24 -6.81 19.94
C ALA A 310 -10.97 -6.52 19.14
N ALA A 311 -11.15 -6.20 17.85
CA ALA A 311 -10.06 -5.72 17.03
C ALA A 311 -9.50 -4.40 17.57
N LEU A 312 -8.19 -4.20 17.43
CA LEU A 312 -7.56 -2.90 17.61
C LEU A 312 -8.13 -1.88 16.61
N TYR A 313 -8.40 -2.36 15.41
CA TYR A 313 -8.99 -1.59 14.32
C TYR A 313 -9.59 -2.51 13.26
N ALA A 314 -10.71 -2.10 12.65
CA ALA A 314 -11.28 -2.79 11.49
C ALA A 314 -11.79 -1.77 10.47
N SER A 315 -11.52 -2.01 9.18
CA SER A 315 -11.91 -1.08 8.13
C SER A 315 -11.98 -1.74 6.75
N LEU A 316 -12.56 -1.01 5.80
CA LEU A 316 -12.49 -1.28 4.37
C LEU A 316 -11.08 -0.97 3.86
N SER A 317 -10.54 -1.76 2.95
CA SER A 317 -9.26 -1.48 2.29
C SER A 317 -9.47 -0.81 0.94
N GLY A 318 -9.00 0.43 0.78
CA GLY A 318 -9.25 1.23 -0.41
C GLY A 318 -10.74 1.46 -0.62
N SER A 319 -11.23 1.31 -1.86
CA SER A 319 -12.65 1.34 -2.20
C SER A 319 -13.39 0.01 -1.94
N GLY A 320 -12.69 -0.99 -1.44
CA GLY A 320 -13.23 -2.33 -1.19
C GLY A 320 -13.06 -3.26 -2.41
N SER A 321 -13.68 -4.43 -2.35
CA SER A 321 -14.60 -4.99 -1.35
C SER A 321 -13.90 -5.61 -0.11
N THR A 322 -12.58 -5.75 -0.13
CA THR A 322 -11.82 -6.35 0.98
C THR A 322 -11.92 -5.50 2.24
N LEU A 323 -12.15 -6.16 3.36
CA LEU A 323 -12.08 -5.59 4.70
C LEU A 323 -10.93 -6.26 5.48
N PHE A 324 -10.51 -5.60 6.56
CA PHE A 324 -9.50 -6.17 7.45
C PHE A 324 -9.77 -5.81 8.91
N GLY A 325 -9.27 -6.66 9.81
CA GLY A 325 -9.22 -6.39 11.24
C GLY A 325 -7.80 -6.60 11.77
N LEU A 326 -7.33 -5.73 12.66
CA LEU A 326 -6.03 -5.80 13.32
C LEU A 326 -6.22 -6.26 14.76
N TYR A 327 -5.38 -7.18 15.24
CA TYR A 327 -5.53 -7.82 16.55
C TYR A 327 -4.19 -7.87 17.28
N GLN A 328 -4.25 -7.70 18.61
CA GLN A 328 -3.06 -7.76 19.46
C GLN A 328 -2.49 -9.18 19.50
N THR A 329 -3.37 -10.19 19.60
CA THR A 329 -2.95 -11.57 19.72
C THR A 329 -3.38 -12.42 18.53
N ARG A 330 -2.64 -13.51 18.29
CA ARG A 330 -3.01 -14.49 17.29
C ARG A 330 -4.36 -15.15 17.59
N GLY A 331 -4.60 -15.47 18.86
CA GLY A 331 -5.84 -16.12 19.29
C GLY A 331 -7.08 -15.29 19.00
N ASP A 332 -7.02 -13.94 19.18
CA ASP A 332 -8.13 -13.05 18.85
C ASP A 332 -8.36 -12.97 17.34
N ALA A 333 -7.28 -12.96 16.55
CA ALA A 333 -7.37 -13.00 15.10
C ALA A 333 -7.96 -14.34 14.60
N GLU A 334 -7.60 -15.48 15.19
CA GLU A 334 -8.16 -16.79 14.84
C GLU A 334 -9.66 -16.88 15.17
N LYS A 335 -10.09 -16.31 16.31
CA LYS A 335 -11.53 -16.20 16.65
C LYS A 335 -12.28 -15.29 15.66
N ALA A 336 -11.65 -14.20 15.22
CA ALA A 336 -12.23 -13.33 14.21
C ALA A 336 -12.36 -14.05 12.86
N LEU A 337 -11.35 -14.82 12.47
CA LEU A 337 -11.39 -15.67 11.27
C LEU A 337 -12.55 -16.67 11.33
N ALA A 338 -12.74 -17.33 12.45
CA ALA A 338 -13.83 -18.30 12.64
C ALA A 338 -15.23 -17.66 12.49
N ARG A 339 -15.39 -16.36 12.83
CA ARG A 339 -16.65 -15.64 12.63
C ARG A 339 -17.02 -15.45 11.15
N LEU A 340 -16.04 -15.60 10.23
CA LEU A 340 -16.23 -15.45 8.78
C LEU A 340 -16.51 -16.76 8.03
N GLU A 341 -16.54 -17.91 8.71
CA GLU A 341 -16.70 -19.24 8.08
C GLU A 341 -18.09 -19.44 7.44
N LYS A 342 -19.09 -18.70 7.91
CA LYS A 342 -20.44 -18.78 7.37
C LYS A 342 -20.72 -17.60 6.43
N PRO A 343 -21.54 -17.80 5.38
CA PRO A 343 -21.98 -16.68 4.56
C PRO A 343 -22.63 -15.57 5.41
N ILE A 344 -22.29 -14.34 5.12
CA ILE A 344 -22.76 -13.14 5.82
C ILE A 344 -23.73 -12.43 4.90
N GLU A 345 -25.01 -12.32 5.30
CA GLU A 345 -26.08 -11.81 4.44
C GLU A 345 -26.10 -12.45 3.04
N GLY A 346 -25.86 -13.76 2.97
CA GLY A 346 -25.83 -14.51 1.71
C GLY A 346 -24.53 -14.37 0.90
N VAL A 347 -23.53 -13.62 1.40
CA VAL A 347 -22.24 -13.42 0.74
C VAL A 347 -21.20 -14.36 1.33
N SER A 348 -20.54 -15.15 0.48
CA SER A 348 -19.38 -15.94 0.86
C SER A 348 -18.17 -15.04 1.13
N VAL A 349 -17.43 -15.31 2.21
CA VAL A 349 -16.26 -14.53 2.59
C VAL A 349 -15.05 -15.44 2.74
N ARG A 350 -13.99 -15.16 1.99
CA ARG A 350 -12.71 -15.82 2.22
C ARG A 350 -11.93 -15.05 3.26
N GLY A 351 -11.77 -15.63 4.46
CA GLY A 351 -10.91 -15.10 5.51
C GLY A 351 -9.46 -15.58 5.33
N THR A 352 -8.48 -14.70 5.60
CA THR A 352 -7.06 -15.05 5.58
C THR A 352 -6.35 -14.42 6.77
N LEU A 353 -5.65 -15.24 7.56
CA LEU A 353 -4.81 -14.77 8.66
C LEU A 353 -3.44 -14.34 8.14
N THR A 354 -2.97 -13.17 8.54
CA THR A 354 -1.68 -12.60 8.15
C THR A 354 -1.15 -11.66 9.26
N ARG A 355 -0.09 -10.93 8.97
CA ARG A 355 0.51 -9.92 9.87
C ARG A 355 0.85 -8.65 9.09
N THR A 356 0.92 -7.53 9.80
CA THR A 356 1.56 -6.31 9.28
C THR A 356 3.07 -6.50 9.25
N LEU A 357 3.72 -5.87 8.26
CA LEU A 357 5.18 -5.88 8.11
C LEU A 357 5.76 -4.52 8.47
N THR A 358 6.86 -4.52 9.21
CA THR A 358 7.76 -3.36 9.27
C THR A 358 8.46 -3.19 7.92
N ARG A 359 8.97 -2.00 7.62
CA ARG A 359 9.76 -1.75 6.39
C ARG A 359 10.96 -2.66 6.30
N LYS A 360 11.63 -2.90 7.43
CA LYS A 360 12.77 -3.81 7.47
C LYS A 360 12.37 -5.22 7.06
N ALA A 361 11.33 -5.80 7.68
CA ALA A 361 10.85 -7.15 7.37
C ALA A 361 10.39 -7.25 5.90
N TYR A 362 9.65 -6.24 5.41
CA TYR A 362 9.19 -6.14 4.02
C TYR A 362 10.35 -6.31 3.02
N TRP A 363 11.46 -5.58 3.22
CA TRP A 363 12.60 -5.64 2.32
C TRP A 363 13.48 -6.88 2.50
N ASP A 364 13.67 -7.35 3.74
CA ASP A 364 14.46 -8.54 4.04
C ASP A 364 13.82 -9.80 3.44
N GLU A 365 12.48 -9.85 3.41
CA GLU A 365 11.74 -11.00 2.92
C GLU A 365 11.37 -10.94 1.45
N MET A 366 11.51 -9.79 0.80
CA MET A 366 10.99 -9.55 -0.55
C MET A 366 11.56 -10.52 -1.59
N VAL A 367 12.84 -10.82 -1.53
CA VAL A 367 13.49 -11.70 -2.52
C VAL A 367 13.70 -13.08 -1.95
N LEU A 368 13.13 -14.08 -2.64
CA LEU A 368 13.33 -15.49 -2.33
C LEU A 368 14.70 -15.93 -2.87
N THR A 369 15.56 -16.36 -1.98
CA THR A 369 16.89 -16.92 -2.29
C THR A 369 16.78 -18.39 -2.68
#